data_40a2b3a1c9fc6aeddd67c10e6e9bdf3e
#
_entry.id   40a2b3a1c9fc6aeddd67c10e6e9bdf3e
#
_cell.length_a   1.000
_cell.length_b   1.000
_cell.length_c   1.000
_cell.angle_alpha   90.00
_cell.angle_beta   90.00
_cell.angle_gamma   90.00
#
_symmetry.space_group_name_H-M   'P 1'
#
loop_
_entity.id
_entity.type
_entity.pdbx_description
1 polymer ?
#
loop_
_entity_poly.entity_id
_entity_poly.type
_entity_poly.pdbx_seq_one_letter_code
_entity_poly.pdbx_strand_id
1 'polypeptide(L)'
;MSLKQTISINEFDGKSYQIRLVEGIEDKAVLTHYLHNYRNGVKKHYEKDAISTLKNFVEYKQEETELPIVAEDALQQLLFEVENVPFPTPENYSFKFIDLFAGIGGFRLALQNVGGKCVFTSEWDKQAQKTYRANFGETPFGDITKEETKQYIPDGFDVLCAGFPCQAFSIAGKRGGFEDTRGTLFFDVAEIIKRKQPKAFFLENVKGLRSHDKGKTLETILNVLRNDLGYFVPEPQIVNAKDFGVPQNRERIYIVGFHPSLNIENFNYPKPTNQNSTFADVKEENIVETKYYLSTQYLQTLINHKARHENKGNGFGYEIIKDNQIANAVVCGGMGRERNLVLDHRITDFTPTTKIKGEVNREGIRKMTPREWARLQGFPDNFVIPVADASAYKQFGNSVAVPAIQATANEILKLILKTK
;
A
#
# COMPACT_ATOMS: atom_id res chain seq x y z
N MET A 1 -8.88 -6.48 -28.05
CA MET A 1 -10.03 -7.19 -27.48
C MET A 1 -9.90 -7.13 -25.97
N SER A 2 -10.72 -6.33 -25.32
CA SER A 2 -10.67 -6.10 -23.89
C SER A 2 -11.37 -7.24 -23.14
N LEU A 3 -10.75 -7.71 -22.05
CA LEU A 3 -11.27 -8.78 -21.20
C LEU A 3 -12.43 -8.25 -20.37
N LYS A 4 -13.65 -8.64 -20.72
CA LYS A 4 -14.85 -8.41 -19.91
C LYS A 4 -14.69 -9.10 -18.56
N GLN A 5 -14.58 -8.37 -17.47
CA GLN A 5 -14.59 -8.95 -16.12
C GLN A 5 -16.02 -9.14 -15.65
N THR A 6 -16.33 -10.36 -15.22
CA THR A 6 -17.61 -10.75 -14.65
C THR A 6 -17.53 -10.68 -13.13
N ILE A 7 -18.45 -9.99 -12.48
CA ILE A 7 -18.64 -10.06 -11.04
C ILE A 7 -19.76 -11.06 -10.81
N SER A 8 -19.50 -12.11 -10.03
CA SER A 8 -20.52 -13.08 -9.62
C SER A 8 -21.21 -12.56 -8.38
N ILE A 9 -22.51 -12.40 -8.43
CA ILE A 9 -23.34 -12.12 -7.26
C ILE A 9 -23.95 -13.46 -6.85
N ASN A 10 -23.63 -13.92 -5.62
CA ASN A 10 -24.20 -15.14 -5.07
C ASN A 10 -25.62 -14.91 -4.55
N GLU A 11 -26.45 -15.81 -4.88
CA GLU A 11 -27.86 -16.08 -4.55
C GLU A 11 -28.62 -15.11 -3.63
N PHE A 12 -29.54 -14.40 -4.24
CA PHE A 12 -30.83 -14.09 -3.65
C PHE A 12 -31.85 -14.94 -4.42
N ASP A 13 -32.73 -15.68 -3.76
CA ASP A 13 -33.77 -16.58 -4.33
C ASP A 13 -33.29 -17.86 -5.08
N GLY A 14 -32.08 -18.35 -4.85
CA GLY A 14 -31.56 -19.58 -5.48
C GLY A 14 -31.04 -19.42 -6.91
N LYS A 15 -30.78 -18.19 -7.38
CA LYS A 15 -30.19 -17.90 -8.68
C LYS A 15 -28.87 -17.16 -8.56
N SER A 16 -27.85 -17.58 -9.31
CA SER A 16 -26.59 -16.85 -9.42
C SER A 16 -26.67 -15.84 -10.56
N TYR A 17 -26.33 -14.57 -10.28
CA TYR A 17 -26.27 -13.51 -11.28
C TYR A 17 -24.81 -13.17 -11.59
N GLN A 18 -24.47 -13.04 -12.87
CA GLN A 18 -23.15 -12.58 -13.33
C GLN A 18 -23.26 -11.14 -13.83
N ILE A 19 -22.59 -10.24 -13.16
CA ILE A 19 -22.52 -8.83 -13.54
C ILE A 19 -21.33 -8.63 -14.47
N ARG A 20 -21.55 -8.25 -15.72
CA ARG A 20 -20.50 -7.74 -16.61
C ARG A 20 -20.43 -6.23 -16.46
N LEU A 21 -19.40 -5.74 -15.77
CA LEU A 21 -19.10 -4.30 -15.77
C LEU A 21 -18.49 -3.92 -17.12
N VAL A 22 -19.02 -2.88 -17.74
CA VAL A 22 -18.46 -2.27 -18.94
C VAL A 22 -17.09 -1.68 -18.58
N GLU A 23 -16.14 -1.80 -19.50
CA GLU A 23 -14.71 -1.65 -19.30
C GLU A 23 -14.22 -0.24 -19.02
N GLY A 24 -13.98 0.04 -17.77
CA GLY A 24 -13.13 1.13 -17.30
C GLY A 24 -12.68 0.82 -15.89
N ILE A 25 -11.39 0.94 -15.58
CA ILE A 25 -10.89 0.84 -14.20
C ILE A 25 -11.58 1.93 -13.37
N GLU A 26 -11.79 3.09 -13.96
CA GLU A 26 -12.44 4.27 -13.38
C GLU A 26 -13.90 3.99 -13.02
N ASP A 27 -14.68 3.29 -13.85
CA ASP A 27 -16.09 2.97 -13.57
C ASP A 27 -16.25 2.15 -12.29
N LYS A 28 -15.38 1.13 -12.10
CA LYS A 28 -15.37 0.33 -10.87
C LYS A 28 -14.94 1.13 -9.66
N ALA A 29 -13.92 1.98 -9.85
CA ALA A 29 -13.41 2.82 -8.80
C ALA A 29 -14.49 3.82 -8.37
N VAL A 30 -15.13 4.52 -9.30
CA VAL A 30 -16.22 5.45 -9.03
C VAL A 30 -17.36 4.78 -8.25
N LEU A 31 -17.81 3.60 -8.72
CA LEU A 31 -18.88 2.87 -8.06
C LEU A 31 -18.51 2.47 -6.62
N THR A 32 -17.33 1.88 -6.42
CA THR A 32 -16.92 1.45 -5.08
C THR A 32 -16.65 2.64 -4.14
N HIS A 33 -16.11 3.75 -4.63
CA HIS A 33 -15.95 4.97 -3.85
C HIS A 33 -17.30 5.62 -3.50
N TYR A 34 -18.28 5.59 -4.42
CA TYR A 34 -19.65 6.01 -4.12
C TYR A 34 -20.26 5.19 -2.99
N LEU A 35 -20.15 3.86 -3.07
CA LEU A 35 -20.69 2.95 -2.06
C LEU A 35 -20.03 3.16 -0.69
N HIS A 36 -18.70 3.26 -0.64
CA HIS A 36 -17.96 3.56 0.60
C HIS A 36 -18.34 4.88 1.24
N ASN A 37 -18.74 5.85 0.44
CA ASN A 37 -19.15 7.18 0.90
C ASN A 37 -20.66 7.37 0.96
N TYR A 38 -21.47 6.31 0.76
CA TYR A 38 -22.92 6.39 0.65
C TYR A 38 -23.60 7.08 1.84
N ARG A 39 -23.07 6.86 3.06
CA ARG A 39 -23.60 7.41 4.31
C ARG A 39 -23.02 8.78 4.69
N ASN A 40 -22.26 9.44 3.82
CA ASN A 40 -21.67 10.76 4.10
C ASN A 40 -21.77 11.72 2.90
N GLY A 41 -21.45 13.00 3.14
CA GLY A 41 -21.59 14.05 2.12
C GLY A 41 -20.65 13.91 0.91
N VAL A 42 -19.58 13.13 1.02
CA VAL A 42 -18.61 12.91 -0.07
C VAL A 42 -19.23 12.09 -1.21
N LYS A 43 -20.28 11.29 -0.94
CA LYS A 43 -20.99 10.51 -1.96
C LYS A 43 -21.42 11.37 -3.16
N LYS A 44 -21.80 12.62 -2.93
CA LYS A 44 -22.25 13.55 -3.99
C LYS A 44 -21.19 13.78 -5.06
N HIS A 45 -19.91 13.66 -4.68
CA HIS A 45 -18.79 13.82 -5.60
C HIS A 45 -18.74 12.72 -6.66
N TYR A 46 -19.14 11.50 -6.30
CA TYR A 46 -19.14 10.32 -7.18
C TYR A 46 -20.51 9.99 -7.78
N GLU A 47 -21.58 10.58 -7.26
CA GLU A 47 -22.97 10.16 -7.48
C GLU A 47 -23.37 10.13 -8.95
N LYS A 48 -23.04 11.18 -9.70
CA LYS A 48 -23.43 11.30 -11.12
C LYS A 48 -22.91 10.13 -11.95
N ASP A 49 -21.61 9.85 -11.84
CA ASP A 49 -20.95 8.85 -12.67
C ASP A 49 -21.25 7.43 -12.14
N ALA A 50 -21.38 7.26 -10.82
CA ALA A 50 -21.82 6.01 -10.21
C ALA A 50 -23.23 5.61 -10.64
N ILE A 51 -24.19 6.56 -10.65
CA ILE A 51 -25.55 6.31 -11.12
C ILE A 51 -25.57 5.96 -12.61
N SER A 52 -24.76 6.64 -13.43
CA SER A 52 -24.62 6.29 -14.85
C SER A 52 -24.11 4.85 -15.03
N THR A 53 -23.09 4.45 -14.28
CA THR A 53 -22.56 3.08 -14.29
C THR A 53 -23.62 2.06 -13.84
N LEU A 54 -24.41 2.37 -12.78
CA LEU A 54 -25.49 1.51 -12.28
C LEU A 54 -26.64 1.38 -13.29
N LYS A 55 -27.03 2.46 -13.98
CA LYS A 55 -28.09 2.43 -15.00
C LYS A 55 -27.71 1.53 -16.17
N ASN A 56 -26.52 1.70 -16.72
CA ASN A 56 -26.00 0.85 -17.79
C ASN A 56 -26.00 -0.62 -17.37
N PHE A 57 -25.75 -0.89 -16.11
CA PHE A 57 -25.80 -2.23 -15.53
C PHE A 57 -27.22 -2.80 -15.45
N VAL A 58 -28.18 -2.03 -14.96
CA VAL A 58 -29.60 -2.46 -14.83
C VAL A 58 -30.23 -2.68 -16.20
N GLU A 59 -30.00 -1.77 -17.16
CA GLU A 59 -30.52 -1.89 -18.53
C GLU A 59 -30.00 -3.17 -19.20
N TYR A 60 -28.73 -3.46 -19.09
CA TYR A 60 -28.12 -4.68 -19.61
C TYR A 60 -28.74 -5.97 -19.03
N LYS A 61 -29.07 -5.97 -17.73
CA LYS A 61 -29.67 -7.12 -17.06
C LYS A 61 -31.15 -7.30 -17.40
N GLN A 62 -31.89 -6.23 -17.59
CA GLN A 62 -33.28 -6.31 -18.05
C GLN A 62 -33.40 -6.94 -19.45
N GLU A 63 -32.45 -6.64 -20.35
CA GLU A 63 -32.40 -7.26 -21.67
C GLU A 63 -32.04 -8.77 -21.63
N GLU A 64 -31.22 -9.20 -20.64
CA GLU A 64 -30.74 -10.58 -20.56
C GLU A 64 -31.71 -11.53 -19.80
N THR A 65 -32.49 -11.02 -18.84
CA THR A 65 -33.25 -11.87 -17.90
C THR A 65 -34.77 -11.78 -17.99
N GLU A 66 -35.33 -10.85 -18.75
CA GLU A 66 -36.78 -10.54 -18.82
C GLU A 66 -37.43 -10.24 -17.47
N LEU A 67 -36.66 -10.13 -16.37
CA LEU A 67 -37.14 -9.86 -15.03
C LEU A 67 -36.75 -8.44 -14.60
N PRO A 68 -37.66 -7.65 -14.02
CA PRO A 68 -37.35 -6.33 -13.51
C PRO A 68 -36.43 -6.48 -12.27
N ILE A 69 -35.16 -6.09 -12.40
CA ILE A 69 -34.27 -5.92 -11.25
C ILE A 69 -34.57 -4.55 -10.66
N VAL A 70 -34.99 -4.52 -9.40
CA VAL A 70 -35.14 -3.25 -8.67
C VAL A 70 -33.74 -2.69 -8.40
N ALA A 71 -33.48 -1.50 -8.89
CA ALA A 71 -32.16 -0.83 -8.73
C ALA A 71 -31.73 -0.73 -7.26
N GLU A 72 -32.68 -0.69 -6.34
CA GLU A 72 -32.50 -0.64 -4.90
C GLU A 72 -31.93 -1.95 -4.33
N ASP A 73 -32.40 -3.09 -4.81
CA ASP A 73 -31.92 -4.42 -4.39
C ASP A 73 -30.50 -4.65 -4.90
N ALA A 74 -30.20 -4.25 -6.15
CA ALA A 74 -28.87 -4.30 -6.70
C ALA A 74 -27.88 -3.42 -5.92
N LEU A 75 -28.30 -2.25 -5.47
CA LEU A 75 -27.51 -1.34 -4.65
C LEU A 75 -27.22 -1.94 -3.27
N GLN A 76 -28.25 -2.51 -2.60
CA GLN A 76 -28.08 -3.14 -1.28
C GLN A 76 -27.10 -4.32 -1.34
N GLN A 77 -27.17 -5.13 -2.37
CA GLN A 77 -26.26 -6.24 -2.55
C GLN A 77 -24.83 -5.78 -2.80
N LEU A 78 -24.62 -4.76 -3.63
CA LEU A 78 -23.31 -4.16 -3.85
C LEU A 78 -22.74 -3.53 -2.57
N LEU A 79 -23.57 -2.90 -1.73
CA LEU A 79 -23.18 -2.40 -0.42
C LEU A 79 -22.72 -3.53 0.49
N PHE A 80 -23.43 -4.66 0.53
CA PHE A 80 -23.05 -5.83 1.31
C PHE A 80 -21.66 -6.38 0.89
N GLU A 81 -21.40 -6.49 -0.42
CA GLU A 81 -20.09 -6.96 -0.93
C GLU A 81 -18.95 -6.02 -0.56
N VAL A 82 -19.20 -4.71 -0.55
CA VAL A 82 -18.20 -3.69 -0.20
C VAL A 82 -17.93 -3.66 1.31
N GLU A 83 -18.93 -3.97 2.14
CA GLU A 83 -18.84 -3.95 3.61
C GLU A 83 -18.35 -5.31 4.19
N ASN A 84 -18.59 -6.43 3.50
CA ASN A 84 -18.20 -7.77 3.94
C ASN A 84 -16.73 -8.09 3.58
N VAL A 85 -15.81 -7.34 4.14
CA VAL A 85 -14.37 -7.44 3.90
C VAL A 85 -13.61 -7.36 5.23
N PRO A 86 -12.33 -7.81 5.29
CA PRO A 86 -11.55 -7.80 6.53
C PRO A 86 -11.42 -6.43 7.20
N PHE A 87 -11.37 -5.33 6.40
CA PHE A 87 -11.17 -3.97 6.89
C PHE A 87 -12.19 -3.01 6.27
N PRO A 88 -13.47 -3.11 6.63
CA PRO A 88 -14.50 -2.23 6.08
C PRO A 88 -14.25 -0.77 6.46
N THR A 89 -14.82 0.13 5.70
CA THR A 89 -14.74 1.55 5.98
C THR A 89 -15.44 1.86 7.32
N PRO A 90 -14.80 2.61 8.26
CA PRO A 90 -15.39 2.94 9.53
C PRO A 90 -16.65 3.83 9.34
N GLU A 91 -17.73 3.51 10.05
CA GLU A 91 -18.94 4.36 10.09
C GLU A 91 -18.68 5.65 10.86
N ASN A 92 -18.00 5.53 12.00
CA ASN A 92 -17.62 6.67 12.83
C ASN A 92 -16.14 6.98 12.57
N TYR A 93 -15.85 8.21 12.20
CA TYR A 93 -14.50 8.67 11.90
C TYR A 93 -14.29 10.10 12.41
N SER A 94 -13.05 10.42 12.76
CA SER A 94 -12.66 11.74 13.26
C SER A 94 -12.07 12.65 12.17
N PHE A 95 -11.58 12.08 11.08
CA PHE A 95 -10.99 12.80 9.95
C PHE A 95 -11.14 12.00 8.65
N LYS A 96 -10.97 12.70 7.53
CA LYS A 96 -10.96 12.13 6.17
C LYS A 96 -9.56 12.20 5.58
N PHE A 97 -9.18 11.17 4.82
CA PHE A 97 -7.89 11.15 4.13
C PHE A 97 -8.00 10.58 2.72
N ILE A 98 -6.99 10.88 1.91
CA ILE A 98 -6.76 10.23 0.61
C ILE A 98 -5.43 9.49 0.63
N ASP A 99 -5.34 8.39 -0.14
CA ASP A 99 -4.15 7.53 -0.22
C ASP A 99 -3.69 7.41 -1.69
N LEU A 100 -2.58 8.06 -2.02
CA LEU A 100 -1.99 8.06 -3.35
C LEU A 100 -0.86 7.04 -3.42
N PHE A 101 -0.74 6.32 -4.54
CA PHE A 101 0.18 5.19 -4.67
C PHE A 101 -0.09 4.12 -3.60
N ALA A 102 -1.38 3.84 -3.38
CA ALA A 102 -1.87 3.11 -2.22
C ALA A 102 -1.29 1.69 -2.05
N GLY A 103 -0.76 1.10 -3.13
CA GLY A 103 -0.26 -0.27 -3.11
C GLY A 103 -1.34 -1.25 -2.66
N ILE A 104 -1.07 -1.94 -1.56
CA ILE A 104 -2.02 -2.86 -0.93
C ILE A 104 -2.74 -2.26 0.29
N GLY A 105 -2.65 -0.93 0.48
CA GLY A 105 -3.38 -0.22 1.52
C GLY A 105 -2.69 -0.15 2.88
N GLY A 106 -1.36 -0.11 2.92
CA GLY A 106 -0.62 0.02 4.19
C GLY A 106 -0.89 1.34 4.91
N PHE A 107 -0.93 2.47 4.18
CA PHE A 107 -1.37 3.75 4.73
C PHE A 107 -2.83 3.70 5.15
N ARG A 108 -3.71 3.16 4.31
CA ARG A 108 -5.14 3.05 4.63
C ARG A 108 -5.36 2.30 5.93
N LEU A 109 -4.75 1.12 6.09
CA LEU A 109 -4.88 0.33 7.32
C LEU A 109 -4.42 1.12 8.55
N ALA A 110 -3.26 1.77 8.47
CA ALA A 110 -2.71 2.58 9.56
C ALA A 110 -3.62 3.74 9.95
N LEU A 111 -4.17 4.48 8.96
CA LEU A 111 -5.02 5.62 9.24
C LEU A 111 -6.43 5.23 9.67
N GLN A 112 -6.99 4.13 9.16
CA GLN A 112 -8.26 3.58 9.66
C GLN A 112 -8.15 3.15 11.14
N ASN A 113 -7.03 2.54 11.53
CA ASN A 113 -6.77 2.15 12.92
C ASN A 113 -6.76 3.33 13.90
N VAL A 114 -6.52 4.55 13.42
CA VAL A 114 -6.54 5.78 14.23
C VAL A 114 -7.80 6.64 13.98
N GLY A 115 -8.85 6.04 13.43
CA GLY A 115 -10.17 6.65 13.27
C GLY A 115 -10.32 7.50 12.00
N GLY A 116 -9.52 7.26 10.97
CA GLY A 116 -9.63 7.92 9.67
C GLY A 116 -10.55 7.20 8.70
N LYS A 117 -11.22 7.97 7.83
CA LYS A 117 -11.97 7.46 6.68
C LYS A 117 -11.26 7.81 5.39
N CYS A 118 -10.92 6.79 4.59
CA CYS A 118 -10.43 6.97 3.24
C CYS A 118 -11.58 7.43 2.33
N VAL A 119 -11.38 8.53 1.62
CA VAL A 119 -12.39 9.08 0.70
C VAL A 119 -11.96 9.06 -0.76
N PHE A 120 -10.69 8.80 -1.03
CA PHE A 120 -10.15 8.58 -2.37
C PHE A 120 -8.86 7.76 -2.27
N THR A 121 -8.66 6.87 -3.23
CA THR A 121 -7.43 6.08 -3.35
C THR A 121 -7.06 5.85 -4.81
N SER A 122 -5.77 5.83 -5.11
CA SER A 122 -5.24 5.53 -6.43
C SER A 122 -4.08 4.54 -6.38
N GLU A 123 -4.08 3.57 -7.30
CA GLU A 123 -3.04 2.57 -7.50
C GLU A 123 -3.09 2.05 -8.95
N TRP A 124 -1.99 2.02 -9.65
CA TRP A 124 -1.92 1.62 -11.05
C TRP A 124 -1.65 0.12 -11.27
N ASP A 125 -0.99 -0.55 -10.29
CA ASP A 125 -0.69 -1.99 -10.37
C ASP A 125 -1.96 -2.81 -10.13
N LYS A 126 -2.44 -3.49 -11.17
CA LYS A 126 -3.67 -4.30 -11.11
C LYS A 126 -3.62 -5.42 -10.07
N GLN A 127 -2.45 -5.99 -9.77
CA GLN A 127 -2.32 -7.02 -8.74
C GLN A 127 -2.42 -6.40 -7.33
N ALA A 128 -1.89 -5.18 -7.15
CA ALA A 128 -2.06 -4.43 -5.91
C ALA A 128 -3.53 -4.01 -5.73
N GLN A 129 -4.21 -3.51 -6.77
CA GLN A 129 -5.65 -3.22 -6.74
C GLN A 129 -6.49 -4.44 -6.35
N LYS A 130 -6.12 -5.65 -6.84
CA LYS A 130 -6.80 -6.89 -6.46
C LYS A 130 -6.68 -7.18 -4.97
N THR A 131 -5.48 -7.04 -4.42
CA THR A 131 -5.24 -7.23 -2.98
C THR A 131 -5.92 -6.15 -2.16
N TYR A 132 -5.87 -4.90 -2.60
CA TYR A 132 -6.55 -3.78 -1.96
C TYR A 132 -8.07 -4.03 -1.88
N ARG A 133 -8.70 -4.38 -3.01
CA ARG A 133 -10.13 -4.66 -3.05
C ARG A 133 -10.54 -5.82 -2.14
N ALA A 134 -9.76 -6.90 -2.11
CA ALA A 134 -10.05 -8.06 -1.26
C ALA A 134 -10.05 -7.71 0.24
N ASN A 135 -9.36 -6.67 0.64
CA ASN A 135 -9.22 -6.27 2.04
C ASN A 135 -10.12 -5.10 2.45
N PHE A 136 -10.40 -4.18 1.53
CA PHE A 136 -11.13 -2.95 1.83
C PHE A 136 -12.44 -2.81 1.05
N GLY A 137 -12.78 -3.74 0.14
CA GLY A 137 -13.98 -3.68 -0.70
C GLY A 137 -13.95 -2.59 -1.79
N GLU A 138 -12.94 -1.73 -1.80
CA GLU A 138 -12.80 -0.60 -2.70
C GLU A 138 -11.80 -0.89 -3.81
N THR A 139 -12.11 -0.53 -5.04
CA THR A 139 -11.19 -0.56 -6.16
C THR A 139 -10.50 0.81 -6.26
N PRO A 140 -9.16 0.89 -6.10
CA PRO A 140 -8.45 2.15 -6.32
C PRO A 140 -8.64 2.67 -7.74
N PHE A 141 -8.68 4.00 -7.91
CA PHE A 141 -8.52 4.64 -9.21
C PHE A 141 -7.16 4.27 -9.81
N GLY A 142 -7.00 4.46 -11.11
CA GLY A 142 -5.81 4.08 -11.84
C GLY A 142 -4.59 4.99 -11.60
N ASP A 143 -3.98 5.41 -12.69
CA ASP A 143 -2.76 6.21 -12.69
C ASP A 143 -3.02 7.66 -12.26
N ILE A 144 -2.49 8.05 -11.11
CA ILE A 144 -2.68 9.40 -10.53
C ILE A 144 -2.03 10.52 -11.34
N THR A 145 -1.17 10.21 -12.30
CA THR A 145 -0.61 11.23 -13.22
C THR A 145 -1.61 11.70 -14.27
N LYS A 146 -2.75 11.00 -14.41
CA LYS A 146 -3.80 11.31 -15.37
C LYS A 146 -4.82 12.29 -14.81
N GLU A 147 -5.18 13.31 -15.60
CA GLU A 147 -6.21 14.26 -15.19
C GLU A 147 -7.59 13.59 -15.02
N GLU A 148 -7.88 12.56 -15.81
CA GLU A 148 -9.07 11.73 -15.68
C GLU A 148 -9.16 11.06 -14.31
N THR A 149 -8.03 10.74 -13.68
CA THR A 149 -7.97 10.20 -12.30
C THR A 149 -8.04 11.33 -11.28
N LYS A 150 -7.29 12.43 -11.48
CA LYS A 150 -7.22 13.55 -10.54
C LYS A 150 -8.57 14.25 -10.34
N GLN A 151 -9.44 14.28 -11.36
CA GLN A 151 -10.79 14.90 -11.26
C GLN A 151 -11.68 14.22 -10.21
N TYR A 152 -11.44 12.94 -9.89
CA TYR A 152 -12.19 12.18 -8.88
C TYR A 152 -11.71 12.43 -7.44
N ILE A 153 -10.67 13.23 -7.22
CA ILE A 153 -10.24 13.59 -5.87
C ILE A 153 -11.25 14.57 -5.27
N PRO A 154 -11.97 14.21 -4.19
CA PRO A 154 -12.94 15.10 -3.56
C PRO A 154 -12.26 16.27 -2.87
N ASP A 155 -13.03 17.30 -2.55
CA ASP A 155 -12.57 18.40 -1.70
C ASP A 155 -12.87 18.12 -0.21
N GLY A 156 -12.20 18.84 0.69
CA GLY A 156 -12.52 18.84 2.11
C GLY A 156 -12.13 17.56 2.86
N PHE A 157 -11.09 16.86 2.41
CA PHE A 157 -10.39 15.86 3.23
C PHE A 157 -9.29 16.55 4.07
N ASP A 158 -8.91 15.89 5.16
CA ASP A 158 -7.99 16.48 6.14
C ASP A 158 -6.52 16.13 5.86
N VAL A 159 -6.24 14.89 5.43
CA VAL A 159 -4.87 14.38 5.28
C VAL A 159 -4.65 13.78 3.89
N LEU A 160 -3.56 14.14 3.23
CA LEU A 160 -3.07 13.47 2.01
C LEU A 160 -1.92 12.54 2.40
N CYS A 161 -2.03 11.26 2.05
CA CYS A 161 -0.97 10.27 2.21
C CYS A 161 -0.40 9.84 0.87
N ALA A 162 0.93 9.68 0.78
CA ALA A 162 1.58 9.16 -0.42
C ALA A 162 2.90 8.47 -0.10
N GLY A 163 3.00 7.18 -0.44
CA GLY A 163 4.25 6.43 -0.52
C GLY A 163 4.77 6.43 -1.96
N PHE A 164 5.26 7.56 -2.46
CA PHE A 164 5.65 7.69 -3.86
C PHE A 164 7.03 7.05 -4.13
N PRO A 165 7.22 6.41 -5.31
CA PRO A 165 8.51 5.78 -5.65
C PRO A 165 9.60 6.84 -5.86
N CYS A 166 10.83 6.50 -5.40
CA CYS A 166 12.01 7.32 -5.66
C CYS A 166 12.41 7.17 -7.13
N GLN A 167 11.99 8.12 -7.95
CA GLN A 167 12.47 8.25 -9.31
C GLN A 167 13.55 9.32 -9.36
N ALA A 168 14.59 9.09 -10.19
CA ALA A 168 15.59 10.11 -10.41
C ALA A 168 14.92 11.36 -11.00
N PHE A 169 15.10 12.50 -10.33
CA PHE A 169 14.77 13.78 -10.91
C PHE A 169 15.73 14.00 -12.07
N SER A 170 15.30 13.82 -13.32
CA SER A 170 16.06 14.32 -14.45
C SER A 170 15.95 15.84 -14.41
N ILE A 171 16.96 16.49 -13.82
CA ILE A 171 17.12 17.95 -13.86
C ILE A 171 17.55 18.32 -15.28
N ALA A 172 16.71 18.05 -16.25
CA ALA A 172 16.85 18.54 -17.62
C ALA A 172 15.90 19.71 -17.81
N GLY A 173 16.09 20.78 -17.05
CA GLY A 173 15.29 21.98 -17.15
C GLY A 173 15.84 23.05 -16.21
N LYS A 174 16.26 24.15 -16.78
CA LYS A 174 16.75 25.36 -16.08
C LYS A 174 15.77 25.81 -15.00
N ARG A 175 16.31 26.30 -13.89
CA ARG A 175 15.80 27.20 -12.82
C ARG A 175 14.41 27.90 -13.04
N GLY A 176 13.41 27.23 -13.56
CA GLY A 176 12.04 27.70 -13.66
C GLY A 176 11.19 26.89 -12.68
N GLY A 177 10.51 27.51 -11.71
CA GLY A 177 9.78 26.92 -10.60
C GLY A 177 8.86 25.73 -10.92
N PHE A 178 7.82 25.53 -10.14
CA PHE A 178 6.84 24.43 -10.19
C PHE A 178 6.33 24.05 -11.61
N GLU A 179 6.32 24.97 -12.57
CA GLU A 179 5.78 24.72 -13.92
C GLU A 179 6.75 24.00 -14.88
N ASP A 180 8.06 24.06 -14.65
CA ASP A 180 9.08 23.53 -15.57
C ASP A 180 9.55 22.10 -15.25
N THR A 181 9.07 21.48 -14.17
CA THR A 181 9.56 20.21 -13.64
C THR A 181 8.57 19.05 -13.80
N ARG A 182 7.63 19.17 -14.71
CA ARG A 182 6.64 18.11 -15.04
C ARG A 182 7.36 16.81 -15.44
N GLY A 183 7.07 15.71 -14.75
CA GLY A 183 7.52 14.37 -15.12
C GLY A 183 8.04 13.48 -14.01
N THR A 184 7.98 13.90 -12.75
CA THR A 184 8.20 13.00 -11.62
C THR A 184 6.97 12.94 -10.73
N LEU A 185 6.67 11.77 -10.19
CA LEU A 185 5.48 11.49 -9.39
C LEU A 185 5.31 12.39 -8.15
N PHE A 186 6.42 12.95 -7.65
CA PHE A 186 6.37 13.95 -6.58
C PHE A 186 5.63 15.23 -7.01
N PHE A 187 5.82 15.69 -8.25
CA PHE A 187 5.13 16.90 -8.71
C PHE A 187 3.64 16.71 -8.89
N ASP A 188 3.19 15.49 -9.24
CA ASP A 188 1.77 15.15 -9.22
C ASP A 188 1.19 15.26 -7.80
N VAL A 189 1.92 14.77 -6.78
CA VAL A 189 1.54 14.93 -5.37
C VAL A 189 1.49 16.41 -4.98
N ALA A 190 2.52 17.19 -5.32
CA ALA A 190 2.59 18.62 -5.02
C ALA A 190 1.47 19.41 -5.70
N GLU A 191 1.12 19.07 -6.94
CA GLU A 191 -0.02 19.64 -7.64
C GLU A 191 -1.35 19.37 -6.92
N ILE A 192 -1.57 18.14 -6.47
CA ILE A 192 -2.77 17.78 -5.72
C ILE A 192 -2.82 18.53 -4.39
N ILE A 193 -1.70 18.65 -3.67
CA ILE A 193 -1.62 19.46 -2.45
C ILE A 193 -1.98 20.91 -2.74
N LYS A 194 -1.46 21.49 -3.83
CA LYS A 194 -1.75 22.88 -4.27
C LYS A 194 -3.23 23.07 -4.57
N ARG A 195 -3.86 22.13 -5.31
CA ARG A 195 -5.27 22.22 -5.72
C ARG A 195 -6.24 21.98 -4.55
N LYS A 196 -5.91 21.04 -3.65
CA LYS A 196 -6.85 20.54 -2.62
C LYS A 196 -6.64 21.11 -1.23
N GLN A 197 -5.48 21.71 -0.96
CA GLN A 197 -5.14 22.39 0.30
C GLN A 197 -5.50 21.56 1.56
N PRO A 198 -5.03 20.28 1.68
CA PRO A 198 -5.33 19.47 2.87
C PRO A 198 -4.75 20.12 4.14
N LYS A 199 -5.35 19.85 5.30
CA LYS A 199 -4.82 20.31 6.60
C LYS A 199 -3.42 19.81 6.88
N ALA A 200 -3.13 18.55 6.45
CA ALA A 200 -1.80 17.96 6.54
C ALA A 200 -1.54 17.03 5.37
N PHE A 201 -0.27 16.78 5.11
CA PHE A 201 0.16 15.67 4.27
C PHE A 201 1.20 14.81 4.99
N PHE A 202 1.25 13.54 4.64
CA PHE A 202 2.21 12.56 5.13
C PHE A 202 2.80 11.80 3.95
N LEU A 203 4.07 12.08 3.63
CA LEU A 203 4.79 11.46 2.53
C LEU A 203 5.85 10.50 3.06
N GLU A 204 5.97 9.33 2.44
CA GLU A 204 6.98 8.32 2.75
C GLU A 204 7.86 8.04 1.53
N ASN A 205 9.15 7.79 1.79
CA ASN A 205 10.08 7.35 0.76
C ASN A 205 11.23 6.53 1.37
N VAL A 206 12.06 5.95 0.51
CA VAL A 206 13.26 5.22 0.94
C VAL A 206 14.27 6.18 1.61
N LYS A 207 15.03 5.69 2.61
CA LYS A 207 16.12 6.46 3.27
C LYS A 207 17.08 7.09 2.26
N GLY A 208 17.34 6.41 1.14
CA GLY A 208 18.24 6.88 0.09
C GLY A 208 17.87 8.24 -0.52
N LEU A 209 16.59 8.66 -0.42
CA LEU A 209 16.16 9.99 -0.86
C LEU A 209 16.96 11.12 -0.19
N ARG A 210 17.37 10.94 1.08
CA ARG A 210 18.15 11.93 1.85
C ARG A 210 19.50 12.25 1.20
N SER A 211 20.14 11.26 0.58
CA SER A 211 21.46 11.41 -0.05
C SER A 211 21.42 11.42 -1.57
N HIS A 212 20.23 11.24 -2.16
CA HIS A 212 20.06 11.20 -3.60
C HIS A 212 20.52 12.52 -4.25
N ASP A 213 21.32 12.43 -5.32
CA ASP A 213 21.96 13.57 -5.98
C ASP A 213 22.63 14.55 -4.99
N LYS A 214 23.42 14.00 -4.06
CA LYS A 214 24.11 14.78 -3.00
C LYS A 214 23.18 15.63 -2.14
N GLY A 215 21.92 15.17 -1.94
CA GLY A 215 20.90 15.83 -1.14
C GLY A 215 19.99 16.79 -1.91
N LYS A 216 20.32 17.16 -3.15
CA LYS A 216 19.56 18.13 -3.95
C LYS A 216 18.12 17.73 -4.20
N THR A 217 17.87 16.43 -4.34
CA THR A 217 16.50 15.92 -4.55
C THR A 217 15.60 16.24 -3.35
N LEU A 218 16.06 15.97 -2.13
CA LEU A 218 15.30 16.28 -0.94
C LEU A 218 15.17 17.79 -0.74
N GLU A 219 16.22 18.55 -0.99
CA GLU A 219 16.19 20.02 -0.94
C GLU A 219 15.13 20.60 -1.89
N THR A 220 15.06 20.09 -3.13
CA THR A 220 14.02 20.50 -4.10
C THR A 220 12.61 20.18 -3.58
N ILE A 221 12.39 18.98 -3.06
CA ILE A 221 11.10 18.59 -2.47
C ILE A 221 10.71 19.55 -1.35
N LEU A 222 11.62 19.81 -0.41
CA LEU A 222 11.35 20.70 0.72
C LEU A 222 11.11 22.14 0.28
N ASN A 223 11.86 22.63 -0.72
CA ASN A 223 11.66 23.96 -1.26
C ASN A 223 10.25 24.12 -1.88
N VAL A 224 9.80 23.16 -2.68
CA VAL A 224 8.44 23.16 -3.25
C VAL A 224 7.39 23.17 -2.12
N LEU A 225 7.51 22.27 -1.14
CA LEU A 225 6.52 22.14 -0.07
C LEU A 225 6.48 23.36 0.84
N ARG A 226 7.66 23.92 1.20
CA ARG A 226 7.78 25.06 2.14
C ARG A 226 7.52 26.40 1.46
N ASN A 227 8.20 26.66 0.32
CA ASN A 227 8.21 27.98 -0.29
C ASN A 227 7.15 28.15 -1.37
N ASP A 228 6.98 27.16 -2.28
CA ASP A 228 6.01 27.28 -3.37
C ASP A 228 4.58 27.00 -2.89
N LEU A 229 4.40 26.03 -1.96
CA LEU A 229 3.09 25.66 -1.43
C LEU A 229 2.77 26.30 -0.05
N GLY A 230 3.76 26.88 0.63
CA GLY A 230 3.60 27.61 1.88
C GLY A 230 3.28 26.75 3.12
N TYR A 231 3.48 25.44 3.06
CA TYR A 231 3.23 24.56 4.21
C TYR A 231 4.34 24.65 5.25
N PHE A 232 3.98 24.57 6.52
CA PHE A 232 4.96 24.29 7.57
C PHE A 232 5.40 22.83 7.45
N VAL A 233 6.67 22.62 7.09
CA VAL A 233 7.28 21.29 6.94
C VAL A 233 8.50 21.21 7.87
N PRO A 234 8.41 20.48 9.00
CA PRO A 234 9.54 20.24 9.89
C PRO A 234 10.64 19.45 9.17
N GLU A 235 11.83 19.37 9.77
CA GLU A 235 12.91 18.58 9.20
C GLU A 235 12.50 17.10 9.10
N PRO A 236 12.58 16.49 7.89
CA PRO A 236 12.24 15.10 7.70
C PRO A 236 13.07 14.15 8.56
N GLN A 237 12.44 13.12 9.11
CA GLN A 237 13.14 12.14 9.92
C GLN A 237 13.22 10.78 9.25
N ILE A 238 14.31 10.05 9.53
CA ILE A 238 14.44 8.64 9.23
C ILE A 238 13.80 7.86 10.37
N VAL A 239 12.73 7.13 10.04
CA VAL A 239 11.98 6.29 10.97
C VAL A 239 12.28 4.83 10.64
N ASN A 240 12.59 4.02 11.65
CA ASN A 240 12.87 2.59 11.48
C ASN A 240 11.70 1.76 12.00
N ALA A 241 11.20 0.84 11.18
CA ALA A 241 10.05 -0.01 11.52
C ALA A 241 10.26 -0.82 12.80
N LYS A 242 11.49 -1.29 13.07
CA LYS A 242 11.85 -2.05 14.29
C LYS A 242 11.54 -1.29 15.59
N ASP A 243 11.54 0.02 15.52
CA ASP A 243 11.30 0.87 16.69
C ASP A 243 9.80 0.98 17.04
N PHE A 244 8.93 0.37 16.23
CA PHE A 244 7.46 0.43 16.33
C PHE A 244 6.77 -0.93 16.37
N GLY A 245 7.46 -1.95 16.90
CA GLY A 245 6.85 -3.24 17.24
C GLY A 245 6.86 -4.29 16.12
N VAL A 246 7.57 -4.07 15.01
CA VAL A 246 7.81 -5.11 14.00
C VAL A 246 9.30 -5.47 13.94
N PRO A 247 9.66 -6.76 13.86
CA PRO A 247 11.06 -7.20 13.88
C PRO A 247 11.73 -7.04 12.52
N GLN A 248 11.70 -5.81 11.96
CA GLN A 248 12.28 -5.52 10.66
C GLN A 248 13.12 -4.24 10.70
N ASN A 249 14.38 -4.32 10.33
CA ASN A 249 15.26 -3.17 10.17
C ASN A 249 14.97 -2.45 8.84
N ARG A 250 13.87 -1.65 8.81
CA ARG A 250 13.40 -0.92 7.63
C ARG A 250 13.37 0.57 7.90
N GLU A 251 14.37 1.28 7.39
CA GLU A 251 14.48 2.72 7.51
C GLU A 251 13.80 3.42 6.33
N ARG A 252 12.95 4.41 6.64
CA ARG A 252 12.23 5.23 5.67
C ARG A 252 12.30 6.70 6.07
N ILE A 253 12.38 7.58 5.09
CA ILE A 253 12.24 9.02 5.34
C ILE A 253 10.78 9.40 5.34
N TYR A 254 10.37 10.10 6.40
CA TYR A 254 9.02 10.64 6.57
C TYR A 254 9.06 12.16 6.44
N ILE A 255 8.18 12.69 5.58
CA ILE A 255 8.01 14.12 5.33
C ILE A 255 6.56 14.47 5.68
N VAL A 256 6.38 15.30 6.71
CA VAL A 256 5.05 15.75 7.17
C VAL A 256 4.93 17.24 6.93
N GLY A 257 3.76 17.70 6.53
CA GLY A 257 3.51 19.13 6.39
C GLY A 257 2.12 19.51 6.85
N PHE A 258 1.98 20.75 7.29
CA PHE A 258 0.76 21.31 7.85
C PHE A 258 0.39 22.59 7.12
N HIS A 259 -0.91 22.73 6.82
CA HIS A 259 -1.43 23.92 6.17
C HIS A 259 -1.23 25.18 7.03
N PRO A 260 -0.81 26.32 6.49
CA PRO A 260 -0.49 27.52 7.25
C PRO A 260 -1.65 28.05 8.09
N SER A 261 -2.90 27.81 7.69
CA SER A 261 -4.07 28.24 8.48
C SER A 261 -4.19 27.58 9.86
N LEU A 262 -3.44 26.49 10.11
CA LEU A 262 -3.42 25.83 11.42
C LEU A 262 -2.48 26.48 12.43
N ASN A 263 -1.63 27.43 12.00
CA ASN A 263 -0.65 28.11 12.82
C ASN A 263 0.23 27.16 13.67
N ILE A 264 0.61 26.00 13.06
CA ILE A 264 1.47 25.01 13.69
C ILE A 264 2.92 25.43 13.47
N GLU A 265 3.67 25.62 14.56
CA GLU A 265 5.09 26.04 14.54
C GLU A 265 6.04 24.90 14.94
N ASN A 266 5.52 23.81 15.50
CA ASN A 266 6.32 22.69 15.96
C ASN A 266 5.61 21.34 15.74
N PHE A 267 6.39 20.33 15.35
CA PHE A 267 5.96 18.95 15.22
C PHE A 267 7.07 18.02 15.69
N ASN A 268 6.72 17.05 16.50
CA ASN A 268 7.64 16.01 16.95
C ASN A 268 7.22 14.67 16.35
N TYR A 269 8.13 14.02 15.64
CA TYR A 269 7.94 12.65 15.20
C TYR A 269 7.78 11.69 16.38
N PRO A 270 7.11 10.54 16.20
CA PRO A 270 6.88 9.62 17.29
C PRO A 270 8.19 9.07 17.85
N LYS A 271 8.23 8.91 19.17
CA LYS A 271 9.36 8.25 19.85
C LYS A 271 9.25 6.74 19.64
N PRO A 272 10.39 6.01 19.58
CA PRO A 272 10.40 4.56 19.57
C PRO A 272 9.55 3.96 20.69
N THR A 273 8.80 2.92 20.38
CA THR A 273 8.14 2.09 21.39
C THR A 273 9.17 1.08 21.95
N ASN A 274 9.13 0.81 23.25
CA ASN A 274 10.05 -0.14 23.87
C ASN A 274 9.63 -1.61 23.62
N GLN A 275 9.06 -1.93 22.48
CA GLN A 275 8.67 -3.29 22.10
C GLN A 275 9.84 -3.99 21.42
N ASN A 276 10.37 -5.03 22.07
CA ASN A 276 11.45 -5.85 21.55
C ASN A 276 10.86 -7.06 20.80
N SER A 277 10.40 -6.83 19.57
CA SER A 277 9.95 -7.91 18.69
C SER A 277 11.12 -8.58 17.97
N THR A 278 11.03 -9.88 17.80
CA THR A 278 12.02 -10.72 17.10
C THR A 278 11.36 -11.50 15.96
N PHE A 279 12.14 -12.16 15.12
CA PHE A 279 11.58 -12.96 14.03
C PHE A 279 10.64 -14.07 14.54
N ALA A 280 10.87 -14.61 15.75
CA ALA A 280 9.98 -15.61 16.35
C ALA A 280 8.52 -15.15 16.40
N ASP A 281 8.27 -13.84 16.64
CA ASP A 281 6.93 -13.29 16.80
C ASP A 281 6.14 -13.21 15.47
N VAL A 282 6.82 -13.35 14.32
CA VAL A 282 6.24 -13.26 12.98
C VAL A 282 6.38 -14.54 12.16
N LYS A 283 7.17 -15.50 12.65
CA LYS A 283 7.39 -16.79 12.01
C LYS A 283 6.10 -17.60 11.92
N GLU A 284 5.92 -18.36 10.84
CA GLU A 284 4.78 -19.27 10.71
C GLU A 284 4.79 -20.32 11.83
N GLU A 285 3.65 -20.45 12.52
CA GLU A 285 3.48 -21.45 13.60
C GLU A 285 3.39 -22.87 13.03
N ASN A 286 2.71 -23.04 11.92
CA ASN A 286 2.53 -24.32 11.26
C ASN A 286 3.72 -24.68 10.34
N ILE A 287 3.79 -25.96 9.94
CA ILE A 287 4.73 -26.44 8.95
C ILE A 287 4.49 -25.71 7.62
N VAL A 288 5.56 -25.15 7.09
CA VAL A 288 5.52 -24.37 5.84
C VAL A 288 5.63 -25.31 4.63
N GLU A 289 4.87 -25.03 3.58
CA GLU A 289 4.90 -25.82 2.35
C GLU A 289 6.32 -25.98 1.76
N THR A 290 6.62 -27.14 1.22
CA THR A 290 7.91 -27.51 0.60
C THR A 290 8.39 -26.52 -0.46
N LYS A 291 7.45 -25.85 -1.16
CA LYS A 291 7.77 -24.84 -2.19
C LYS A 291 8.60 -23.65 -1.71
N TYR A 292 8.64 -23.39 -0.40
CA TYR A 292 9.44 -22.32 0.20
C TYR A 292 10.86 -22.74 0.53
N TYR A 293 11.15 -24.04 0.65
CA TYR A 293 12.48 -24.55 0.91
C TYR A 293 13.35 -24.44 -0.34
N LEU A 294 14.63 -24.15 -0.16
CA LEU A 294 15.56 -24.07 -1.26
C LEU A 294 15.92 -25.49 -1.77
N SER A 295 16.23 -25.63 -3.05
CA SER A 295 16.90 -26.83 -3.52
C SER A 295 18.36 -26.82 -3.08
N THR A 296 18.96 -28.00 -2.88
CA THR A 296 20.38 -28.16 -2.55
C THR A 296 21.27 -27.43 -3.57
N GLN A 297 20.93 -27.53 -4.86
CA GLN A 297 21.67 -26.84 -5.92
C GLN A 297 21.60 -25.32 -5.79
N TYR A 298 20.42 -24.76 -5.48
CA TYR A 298 20.27 -23.31 -5.32
C TYR A 298 20.98 -22.82 -4.06
N LEU A 299 20.89 -23.56 -2.96
CA LEU A 299 21.64 -23.26 -1.75
C LEU A 299 23.14 -23.21 -2.00
N GLN A 300 23.70 -24.22 -2.72
CA GLN A 300 25.11 -24.23 -3.08
C GLN A 300 25.49 -23.01 -3.96
N THR A 301 24.59 -22.59 -4.85
CA THR A 301 24.77 -21.38 -5.66
C THR A 301 24.89 -20.12 -4.77
N LEU A 302 24.06 -20.00 -3.76
CA LEU A 302 24.10 -18.89 -2.82
C LEU A 302 25.39 -18.90 -1.96
N ILE A 303 25.83 -20.08 -1.51
CA ILE A 303 27.08 -20.24 -0.78
C ILE A 303 28.25 -19.77 -1.63
N ASN A 304 28.33 -20.24 -2.87
CA ASN A 304 29.40 -19.87 -3.80
C ASN A 304 29.36 -18.37 -4.14
N HIS A 305 28.16 -17.80 -4.25
CA HIS A 305 27.96 -16.36 -4.49
C HIS A 305 28.50 -15.54 -3.32
N LYS A 306 28.13 -15.91 -2.08
CA LYS A 306 28.58 -15.25 -0.86
C LYS A 306 30.11 -15.29 -0.73
N ALA A 307 30.73 -16.47 -0.88
CA ALA A 307 32.15 -16.62 -0.82
C ALA A 307 32.90 -15.74 -1.84
N ARG A 308 32.39 -15.63 -3.08
CA ARG A 308 33.01 -14.75 -4.10
C ARG A 308 32.94 -13.27 -3.72
N HIS A 309 31.86 -12.82 -3.03
CA HIS A 309 31.74 -11.44 -2.59
C HIS A 309 32.59 -11.14 -1.36
N GLU A 310 32.70 -12.07 -0.42
CA GLU A 310 33.59 -11.98 0.74
C GLU A 310 35.04 -11.86 0.31
N ASN A 311 35.49 -12.68 -0.67
CA ASN A 311 36.84 -12.61 -1.25
C ASN A 311 37.18 -11.27 -1.96
N LYS A 312 36.12 -10.51 -2.35
CA LYS A 312 36.24 -9.15 -2.92
C LYS A 312 36.12 -8.05 -1.88
N GLY A 313 36.02 -8.37 -0.59
CA GLY A 313 35.79 -7.41 0.49
C GLY A 313 34.37 -6.82 0.52
N ASN A 314 33.43 -7.41 -0.21
CA ASN A 314 32.02 -6.97 -0.24
C ASN A 314 31.19 -7.88 0.67
N GLY A 315 30.47 -7.32 1.64
CA GLY A 315 29.54 -8.05 2.52
C GLY A 315 28.22 -8.46 1.85
N PHE A 316 28.26 -8.80 0.56
CA PHE A 316 27.07 -9.16 -0.21
C PHE A 316 26.85 -10.68 -0.20
N GLY A 317 25.63 -11.11 0.17
CA GLY A 317 25.28 -12.52 0.14
C GLY A 317 23.94 -12.81 0.80
N TYR A 318 23.60 -14.10 0.88
CA TYR A 318 22.43 -14.55 1.63
C TYR A 318 22.68 -14.46 3.13
N GLU A 319 21.59 -14.29 3.89
CA GLU A 319 21.62 -14.29 5.35
C GLU A 319 20.50 -15.21 5.88
N ILE A 320 20.83 -15.97 6.93
CA ILE A 320 19.85 -16.80 7.65
C ILE A 320 19.51 -16.07 8.94
N ILE A 321 18.24 -15.75 9.10
CA ILE A 321 17.72 -15.04 10.28
C ILE A 321 17.37 -16.07 11.35
N LYS A 322 17.89 -15.87 12.56
CA LYS A 322 17.55 -16.67 13.74
C LYS A 322 16.26 -16.12 14.37
N ASP A 323 15.58 -16.99 15.11
CA ASP A 323 14.31 -16.64 15.74
C ASP A 323 14.40 -15.43 16.70
N ASN A 324 15.54 -15.24 17.39
CA ASN A 324 15.82 -14.11 18.28
C ASN A 324 16.40 -12.88 17.59
N GLN A 325 16.40 -12.81 16.27
CA GLN A 325 16.96 -11.69 15.50
C GLN A 325 15.87 -10.83 14.85
N ILE A 326 16.31 -9.67 14.38
CA ILE A 326 15.50 -8.73 13.59
C ILE A 326 15.83 -8.95 12.11
N ALA A 327 14.80 -9.07 11.27
CA ALA A 327 14.96 -9.27 9.84
C ALA A 327 15.52 -8.00 9.15
N ASN A 328 16.24 -8.20 8.05
CA ASN A 328 16.57 -7.11 7.15
C ASN A 328 15.32 -6.58 6.46
N ALA A 329 15.39 -5.36 5.93
CA ALA A 329 14.28 -4.80 5.17
C ALA A 329 13.85 -5.73 4.03
N VAL A 330 12.57 -6.08 4.00
CA VAL A 330 12.00 -6.81 2.87
C VAL A 330 11.89 -5.85 1.68
N VAL A 331 12.45 -6.26 0.53
CA VAL A 331 12.50 -5.44 -0.68
C VAL A 331 12.11 -6.27 -1.90
N CYS A 332 11.45 -5.63 -2.86
CA CYS A 332 11.16 -6.26 -4.13
C CYS A 332 12.41 -6.21 -5.05
N GLY A 333 12.77 -7.36 -5.62
CA GLY A 333 13.90 -7.48 -6.56
C GLY A 333 15.24 -7.77 -5.92
N GLY A 334 16.24 -8.00 -6.74
CA GLY A 334 17.58 -8.42 -6.32
C GLY A 334 17.57 -9.68 -5.45
N MET A 335 18.44 -9.71 -4.46
CA MET A 335 18.52 -10.78 -3.44
C MET A 335 17.65 -10.47 -2.19
N GLY A 336 16.57 -9.71 -2.34
CA GLY A 336 15.75 -9.30 -1.19
C GLY A 336 15.16 -10.46 -0.37
N ARG A 337 14.83 -11.58 -1.03
CA ARG A 337 14.33 -12.79 -0.35
C ARG A 337 15.46 -13.62 0.27
N GLU A 338 16.60 -13.65 -0.33
CA GLU A 338 17.77 -14.43 0.09
C GLU A 338 18.52 -13.78 1.26
N ARG A 339 18.30 -12.49 1.52
CA ARG A 339 18.84 -11.79 2.71
C ARG A 339 18.03 -12.03 3.99
N ASN A 340 16.95 -12.79 3.91
CA ASN A 340 16.08 -13.15 5.01
C ASN A 340 15.67 -14.63 4.89
N LEU A 341 16.62 -15.54 4.75
CA LEU A 341 16.36 -16.98 4.80
C LEU A 341 16.08 -17.41 6.23
N VAL A 342 15.32 -18.47 6.38
CA VAL A 342 14.89 -19.02 7.66
C VAL A 342 15.40 -20.43 7.82
N LEU A 343 15.88 -20.77 9.01
CA LEU A 343 16.17 -22.15 9.39
C LEU A 343 14.88 -22.77 9.98
N ASP A 344 14.38 -23.81 9.33
CA ASP A 344 13.15 -24.48 9.75
C ASP A 344 13.23 -25.99 9.50
N HIS A 345 13.51 -26.74 10.57
CA HIS A 345 13.68 -28.20 10.52
C HIS A 345 12.35 -28.96 10.67
N ARG A 346 11.21 -28.28 10.71
CA ARG A 346 9.90 -28.93 10.84
C ARG A 346 9.42 -29.62 9.57
N ILE A 347 10.11 -29.43 8.44
CA ILE A 347 9.77 -30.11 7.18
C ILE A 347 9.89 -31.62 7.34
N THR A 348 8.87 -32.34 6.89
CA THR A 348 8.83 -33.82 6.87
C THR A 348 8.72 -34.38 5.46
N ASP A 349 8.18 -33.61 4.52
CA ASP A 349 8.03 -33.97 3.12
C ASP A 349 9.08 -33.26 2.28
N PHE A 350 10.04 -34.03 1.75
CA PHE A 350 11.12 -33.58 0.89
C PHE A 350 10.84 -33.81 -0.60
N THR A 351 9.62 -34.13 -0.96
CA THR A 351 9.24 -34.35 -2.36
C THR A 351 9.41 -33.05 -3.15
N PRO A 352 10.23 -33.01 -4.22
CA PRO A 352 10.38 -31.83 -5.06
C PRO A 352 9.05 -31.41 -5.67
N THR A 353 8.74 -30.12 -5.58
CA THR A 353 7.60 -29.54 -6.29
C THR A 353 8.02 -29.03 -7.67
N THR A 354 7.06 -28.70 -8.55
CA THR A 354 7.37 -28.12 -9.86
C THR A 354 8.16 -26.79 -9.79
N LYS A 355 8.15 -26.12 -8.63
CA LYS A 355 8.89 -24.89 -8.38
C LYS A 355 10.32 -25.11 -7.87
N ILE A 356 10.65 -26.32 -7.42
CA ILE A 356 11.98 -26.68 -6.93
C ILE A 356 12.68 -27.50 -8.00
N LYS A 357 13.78 -26.98 -8.53
CA LYS A 357 14.67 -27.74 -9.42
C LYS A 357 15.69 -28.50 -8.56
N GLY A 358 15.67 -29.81 -8.64
CA GLY A 358 16.53 -30.70 -7.86
C GLY A 358 15.94 -31.08 -6.50
N GLU A 359 16.75 -31.67 -5.64
CA GLU A 359 16.35 -32.12 -4.32
C GLU A 359 16.18 -30.94 -3.35
N VAL A 360 15.23 -31.07 -2.44
CA VAL A 360 15.04 -30.13 -1.32
C VAL A 360 16.25 -30.26 -0.37
N ASN A 361 16.80 -29.14 0.08
CA ASN A 361 17.94 -29.15 1.00
C ASN A 361 17.57 -29.83 2.33
N ARG A 362 18.54 -30.51 2.93
CA ARG A 362 18.39 -31.21 4.23
C ARG A 362 18.74 -30.32 5.41
N GLU A 363 19.28 -29.14 5.16
CA GLU A 363 19.66 -28.17 6.16
C GLU A 363 18.45 -27.39 6.71
N GLY A 364 17.25 -27.60 6.16
CA GLY A 364 16.03 -26.92 6.59
C GLY A 364 16.00 -25.43 6.22
N ILE A 365 16.76 -25.01 5.20
CA ILE A 365 16.83 -23.60 4.81
C ILE A 365 15.70 -23.29 3.83
N ARG A 366 14.92 -22.28 4.18
CA ARG A 366 13.78 -21.82 3.38
C ARG A 366 13.73 -20.30 3.23
N LYS A 367 12.96 -19.83 2.24
CA LYS A 367 12.51 -18.45 2.15
C LYS A 367 11.42 -18.19 3.18
N MET A 368 11.28 -16.96 3.61
CA MET A 368 10.08 -16.52 4.32
C MET A 368 8.85 -16.66 3.41
N THR A 369 7.70 -16.94 4.02
CA THR A 369 6.41 -16.94 3.31
C THR A 369 5.93 -15.51 3.04
N PRO A 370 4.98 -15.29 2.12
CA PRO A 370 4.32 -13.99 1.98
C PRO A 370 3.62 -13.53 3.27
N ARG A 371 3.12 -14.47 4.09
CA ARG A 371 2.52 -14.14 5.39
C ARG A 371 3.54 -13.63 6.39
N GLU A 372 4.72 -14.23 6.47
CA GLU A 372 5.82 -13.71 7.29
C GLU A 372 6.24 -12.30 6.85
N TRP A 373 6.26 -12.02 5.53
CA TRP A 373 6.50 -10.67 5.02
C TRP A 373 5.39 -9.69 5.39
N ALA A 374 4.12 -10.14 5.35
CA ALA A 374 2.99 -9.34 5.81
C ALA A 374 3.13 -8.95 7.29
N ARG A 375 3.42 -9.91 8.15
CA ARG A 375 3.65 -9.68 9.59
C ARG A 375 4.83 -8.76 9.86
N LEU A 376 5.93 -8.89 9.11
CA LEU A 376 7.10 -7.98 9.17
C LEU A 376 6.74 -6.52 8.82
N GLN A 377 5.71 -6.30 8.01
CA GLN A 377 5.19 -4.96 7.70
C GLN A 377 4.06 -4.53 8.66
N GLY A 378 3.68 -5.39 9.61
CA GLY A 378 2.61 -5.11 10.58
C GLY A 378 1.20 -5.28 10.04
N PHE A 379 1.02 -6.02 8.94
CA PHE A 379 -0.31 -6.44 8.49
C PHE A 379 -0.80 -7.59 9.37
N PRO A 380 -2.05 -7.56 9.85
CA PRO A 380 -2.60 -8.63 10.69
C PRO A 380 -2.93 -9.89 9.88
N ASP A 381 -3.12 -11.01 10.57
CA ASP A 381 -3.29 -12.31 9.93
C ASP A 381 -4.57 -12.46 9.11
N ASN A 382 -5.61 -11.71 9.43
CA ASN A 382 -6.84 -11.65 8.62
C ASN A 382 -6.68 -10.81 7.34
N PHE A 383 -5.49 -10.20 7.08
CA PHE A 383 -5.22 -9.53 5.81
C PHE A 383 -5.14 -10.57 4.68
N VAL A 384 -6.05 -10.49 3.72
CA VAL A 384 -6.17 -11.44 2.61
C VAL A 384 -5.08 -11.21 1.56
N ILE A 385 -4.43 -12.29 1.11
CA ILE A 385 -3.41 -12.29 0.05
C ILE A 385 -3.96 -13.07 -1.17
N PRO A 386 -4.73 -12.44 -2.07
CA PRO A 386 -5.45 -13.13 -3.13
C PRO A 386 -4.63 -13.31 -4.42
N VAL A 387 -3.32 -13.13 -4.35
CA VAL A 387 -2.40 -13.15 -5.48
C VAL A 387 -1.33 -14.22 -5.33
N ALA A 388 -0.65 -14.58 -6.42
CA ALA A 388 0.47 -15.52 -6.37
C ALA A 388 1.65 -14.95 -5.56
N ASP A 389 2.46 -15.85 -4.97
CA ASP A 389 3.59 -15.51 -4.09
C ASP A 389 4.52 -14.43 -4.68
N ALA A 390 4.82 -14.51 -5.98
CA ALA A 390 5.69 -13.53 -6.64
C ALA A 390 5.14 -12.09 -6.58
N SER A 391 3.81 -11.94 -6.80
CA SER A 391 3.12 -10.66 -6.67
C SER A 391 3.03 -10.23 -5.20
N ALA A 392 2.76 -11.16 -4.29
CA ALA A 392 2.70 -10.88 -2.86
C ALA A 392 4.04 -10.35 -2.32
N TYR A 393 5.16 -10.99 -2.66
CA TYR A 393 6.49 -10.48 -2.29
C TYR A 393 6.76 -9.07 -2.84
N LYS A 394 6.38 -8.81 -4.12
CA LYS A 394 6.49 -7.47 -4.71
C LYS A 394 5.65 -6.45 -3.92
N GLN A 395 4.44 -6.81 -3.58
CA GLN A 395 3.50 -5.95 -2.86
C GLN A 395 3.99 -5.62 -1.45
N PHE A 396 4.35 -6.61 -0.63
CA PHE A 396 4.87 -6.36 0.72
C PHE A 396 6.23 -5.67 0.71
N GLY A 397 7.10 -5.97 -0.26
CA GLY A 397 8.39 -5.28 -0.42
C GLY A 397 8.24 -3.78 -0.71
N ASN A 398 7.21 -3.40 -1.48
CA ASN A 398 6.88 -2.01 -1.80
C ASN A 398 5.99 -1.33 -0.75
N SER A 399 5.38 -2.09 0.16
CA SER A 399 4.47 -1.54 1.16
C SER A 399 5.21 -0.79 2.26
N VAL A 400 4.46 -0.09 3.08
CA VAL A 400 4.93 0.63 4.28
C VAL A 400 4.80 -0.24 5.52
N ALA A 401 5.57 0.06 6.57
CA ALA A 401 5.41 -0.56 7.89
C ALA A 401 4.23 0.09 8.63
N VAL A 402 3.11 -0.61 8.70
CA VAL A 402 1.84 -0.11 9.25
C VAL A 402 1.98 0.51 10.63
N PRO A 403 2.68 -0.09 11.64
CA PRO A 403 2.78 0.51 12.96
C PRO A 403 3.57 1.82 13.00
N ALA A 404 4.60 1.97 12.17
CA ALA A 404 5.38 3.21 12.10
C ALA A 404 4.59 4.35 11.45
N ILE A 405 3.78 4.04 10.41
CA ILE A 405 2.83 4.99 9.81
C ILE A 405 1.78 5.39 10.83
N GLN A 406 1.19 4.41 11.54
CA GLN A 406 0.18 4.66 12.57
C GLN A 406 0.68 5.55 13.70
N ALA A 407 1.90 5.31 14.19
CA ALA A 407 2.52 6.12 15.22
C ALA A 407 2.71 7.58 14.75
N THR A 408 3.17 7.78 13.52
CA THR A 408 3.35 9.12 12.94
C THR A 408 2.01 9.81 12.70
N ALA A 409 1.01 9.09 12.19
CA ALA A 409 -0.34 9.61 12.01
C ALA A 409 -0.95 10.10 13.31
N ASN A 410 -0.76 9.38 14.43
CA ASN A 410 -1.22 9.82 15.74
C ASN A 410 -0.63 11.18 16.15
N GLU A 411 0.67 11.44 15.89
CA GLU A 411 1.27 12.74 16.18
C GLU A 411 0.70 13.85 15.29
N ILE A 412 0.45 13.58 14.02
CA ILE A 412 -0.22 14.52 13.09
C ILE A 412 -1.61 14.87 13.61
N LEU A 413 -2.41 13.87 13.98
CA LEU A 413 -3.79 14.04 14.42
C LEU A 413 -3.91 14.83 15.72
N LYS A 414 -2.96 14.70 16.64
CA LYS A 414 -2.89 15.54 17.87
C LYS A 414 -2.90 17.04 17.56
N LEU A 415 -2.36 17.44 16.42
CA LEU A 415 -2.26 18.83 16.00
C LEU A 415 -3.49 19.28 15.22
N ILE A 416 -3.90 18.51 14.21
CA ILE A 416 -4.99 18.94 13.30
C ILE A 416 -6.40 18.77 13.87
N LEU A 417 -6.58 17.92 14.91
CA LEU A 417 -7.88 17.73 15.58
C LEU A 417 -8.07 18.62 16.81
N LYS A 418 -7.00 19.22 17.36
CA LYS A 418 -7.09 20.17 18.48
C LYS A 418 -7.58 21.58 18.08
N THR A 419 -7.64 21.85 16.79
CA THR A 419 -8.03 23.16 16.22
C THR A 419 -9.54 23.24 15.93
N LYS A 420 -10.36 22.55 16.76
CA LYS A 420 -11.83 22.70 16.74
C LYS A 420 -12.29 23.61 17.86
#